data_0eabc456f98a0cadb301325ec6053e99
#
_entry.id   0eabc456f98a0cadb301325ec6053e99
#
_cell.length_a   1.000
_cell.length_b   1.000
_cell.length_c   1.000
_cell.angle_alpha   90.00
_cell.angle_beta   90.00
_cell.angle_gamma   90.00
#
_symmetry.space_group_name_H-M   'P 1'
#
loop_
_entity.id
_entity.type
_entity.pdbx_description
1 polymer ?
#
loop_
_entity_poly.entity_id
_entity_poly.type
_entity_poly.pdbx_seq_one_letter_code
_entity_poly.pdbx_strand_id
1 'polypeptide(L)'
;MTYDANKHSFPVALILYLWSTIRFPLNAVLGSFFPKLTTPQVDLWGKTAIVTGANSGIGFNTARALAGMGAHVILACRNELRGQEARTQIIELTGNSKVDLEILDFDILVNNAAIMLGTLSLTPDNFEQTYQTNHLAHLLLAHELLDRGHFSPTARIVSLTSGGMHYSPILNEKNGQGWDVVARYDNEVGRKMSANDMIQLYVRTKLSQVMWTIELQRRLDRSEKWKNVTAHCCHPGFVQTPIWSQPAGFGATSGFAIDFLTYPLDMLGVPGEQGAMLPVWLATAPEPATERLKGMYWDRKHWQWLAPWALDEQRQKMLWDMWCRDAKAPSI
;
A
#
# COMPACT_ATOMS: atom_id res chain seq x y z
N MET A 1 -11.98 -16.06 9.19
CA MET A 1 -10.89 -17.00 8.81
C MET A 1 -9.61 -16.20 8.84
N THR A 2 -8.75 -16.40 9.81
CA THR A 2 -7.42 -15.78 9.88
C THR A 2 -6.50 -16.46 8.87
N TYR A 3 -5.45 -15.77 8.40
CA TYR A 3 -4.33 -16.35 7.64
C TYR A 3 -3.56 -17.37 8.49
N ASP A 4 -4.25 -18.29 9.09
CA ASP A 4 -3.60 -19.35 9.83
C ASP A 4 -3.23 -20.43 8.82
N ALA A 5 -2.00 -20.37 8.32
CA ALA A 5 -1.46 -21.40 7.43
C ALA A 5 -1.53 -22.81 8.02
N ASN A 6 -1.66 -22.89 9.37
CA ASN A 6 -1.79 -24.15 10.07
C ASN A 6 -3.22 -24.74 10.04
N LYS A 7 -4.23 -23.95 9.63
CA LYS A 7 -5.63 -24.42 9.54
C LYS A 7 -5.96 -25.17 8.25
N HIS A 8 -5.11 -25.07 7.24
CA HIS A 8 -5.30 -25.77 5.96
C HIS A 8 -4.07 -26.61 5.64
N SER A 9 -4.28 -27.81 5.11
CA SER A 9 -3.17 -28.57 4.54
C SER A 9 -2.51 -27.74 3.43
N PHE A 10 -1.19 -27.87 3.29
CA PHE A 10 -0.42 -27.15 2.27
C PHE A 10 -1.04 -27.20 0.86
N PRO A 11 -1.57 -28.35 0.37
CA PRO A 11 -2.23 -28.41 -0.93
C PRO A 11 -3.45 -27.51 -1.03
N VAL A 12 -4.28 -27.42 0.01
CA VAL A 12 -5.47 -26.56 0.03
C VAL A 12 -5.08 -25.09 0.01
N ALA A 13 -4.14 -24.68 0.84
CA ALA A 13 -3.62 -23.32 0.86
C ALA A 13 -3.01 -22.93 -0.49
N LEU A 14 -2.31 -23.84 -1.14
CA LEU A 14 -1.74 -23.63 -2.47
C LEU A 14 -2.83 -23.47 -3.53
N ILE A 15 -3.88 -24.30 -3.53
CA ILE A 15 -5.00 -24.17 -4.47
C ILE A 15 -5.70 -22.81 -4.30
N LEU A 16 -5.95 -22.39 -3.07
CA LEU A 16 -6.59 -21.10 -2.78
C LEU A 16 -5.71 -19.92 -3.22
N TYR A 17 -4.40 -20.04 -3.04
CA TYR A 17 -3.45 -19.05 -3.55
C TYR A 17 -3.44 -19.00 -5.09
N LEU A 18 -3.36 -20.13 -5.77
CA LEU A 18 -3.40 -20.20 -7.23
C LEU A 18 -4.70 -19.62 -7.78
N TRP A 19 -5.82 -19.88 -7.12
CA TRP A 19 -7.08 -19.24 -7.46
C TRP A 19 -7.02 -17.71 -7.34
N SER A 20 -6.45 -17.18 -6.26
CA SER A 20 -6.26 -15.73 -6.09
C SER A 20 -5.36 -15.14 -7.17
N THR A 21 -4.31 -15.86 -7.56
CA THR A 21 -3.36 -15.45 -8.60
C THR A 21 -4.00 -15.40 -9.98
N ILE A 22 -4.86 -16.38 -10.33
CA ILE A 22 -5.60 -16.41 -11.60
C ILE A 22 -6.69 -15.32 -11.61
N ARG A 23 -7.35 -15.13 -10.48
CA ARG A 23 -8.41 -14.14 -10.34
C ARG A 23 -7.91 -12.70 -10.53
N PHE A 24 -6.66 -12.42 -10.16
CA PHE A 24 -6.09 -11.08 -10.28
C PHE A 24 -6.11 -10.54 -11.73
N PRO A 25 -5.50 -11.19 -12.75
CA PRO A 25 -5.57 -10.68 -14.11
C PRO A 25 -6.98 -10.65 -14.68
N LEU A 26 -7.84 -11.60 -14.27
CA LEU A 26 -9.23 -11.59 -14.66
C LEU A 26 -9.98 -10.38 -14.10
N ASN A 27 -9.77 -10.05 -12.83
CA ASN A 27 -10.34 -8.86 -12.22
C ASN A 27 -9.76 -7.58 -12.83
N ALA A 28 -8.51 -7.59 -13.28
CA ALA A 28 -7.90 -6.47 -13.97
C ALA A 28 -8.62 -6.16 -15.28
N VAL A 29 -8.90 -7.19 -16.09
CA VAL A 29 -9.56 -7.04 -17.39
C VAL A 29 -11.06 -6.77 -17.22
N LEU A 30 -11.71 -7.43 -16.29
CA LEU A 30 -13.16 -7.34 -16.09
C LEU A 30 -13.57 -6.32 -15.01
N GLY A 31 -12.61 -5.67 -14.36
CA GLY A 31 -12.87 -4.80 -13.21
C GLY A 31 -13.82 -3.64 -13.50
N SER A 32 -13.77 -3.08 -14.71
CA SER A 32 -14.68 -2.02 -15.17
C SER A 32 -16.13 -2.49 -15.35
N PHE A 33 -16.35 -3.78 -15.53
CA PHE A 33 -17.69 -4.37 -15.67
C PHE A 33 -18.30 -4.80 -14.33
N PHE A 34 -17.52 -4.84 -13.26
CA PHE A 34 -18.07 -5.13 -11.94
C PHE A 34 -18.86 -3.95 -11.37
N PRO A 35 -19.82 -4.22 -10.48
CA PRO A 35 -20.55 -3.17 -9.78
C PRO A 35 -19.57 -2.19 -9.09
N LYS A 36 -19.87 -0.90 -9.16
CA LYS A 36 -19.07 0.12 -8.47
C LYS A 36 -19.02 -0.16 -6.99
N LEU A 37 -17.83 -0.03 -6.39
CA LEU A 37 -17.70 -0.11 -4.96
C LEU A 37 -18.33 1.12 -4.31
N THR A 38 -18.97 0.92 -3.19
CA THR A 38 -19.52 1.97 -2.34
C THR A 38 -18.96 1.83 -0.94
N THR A 39 -18.83 2.94 -0.25
CA THR A 39 -18.43 3.00 1.16
C THR A 39 -19.56 3.65 1.95
N PRO A 40 -19.97 3.08 3.08
CA PRO A 40 -20.90 3.74 3.98
C PRO A 40 -20.37 5.12 4.36
N GLN A 41 -21.26 6.10 4.43
CA GLN A 41 -20.91 7.39 5.01
C GLN A 41 -20.83 7.22 6.53
N VAL A 42 -19.70 7.61 7.09
CA VAL A 42 -19.40 7.51 8.52
C VAL A 42 -19.10 8.91 9.02
N ASP A 43 -19.56 9.25 10.20
CA ASP A 43 -19.16 10.50 10.84
C ASP A 43 -17.75 10.36 11.41
N LEU A 44 -16.81 11.13 10.87
CA LEU A 44 -15.42 11.21 11.30
C LEU A 44 -15.08 12.52 12.01
N TRP A 45 -16.08 13.25 12.50
CA TRP A 45 -15.84 14.45 13.29
C TRP A 45 -14.96 14.14 14.52
N GLY A 46 -13.93 14.95 14.72
CA GLY A 46 -12.95 14.75 15.80
C GLY A 46 -11.90 13.64 15.52
N LYS A 47 -11.95 13.00 14.35
CA LYS A 47 -10.96 12.02 13.90
C LYS A 47 -9.89 12.68 13.04
N THR A 48 -8.65 12.23 13.19
CA THR A 48 -7.51 12.70 12.38
C THR A 48 -6.98 11.59 11.47
N ALA A 49 -6.78 11.91 10.21
CA ALA A 49 -6.29 10.98 9.20
C ALA A 49 -5.03 11.53 8.50
N ILE A 50 -4.00 10.68 8.35
CA ILE A 50 -2.85 10.95 7.48
C ILE A 50 -3.00 10.15 6.18
N VAL A 51 -2.80 10.81 5.04
CA VAL A 51 -2.76 10.15 3.74
C VAL A 51 -1.46 10.51 3.02
N THR A 52 -0.60 9.52 2.79
CA THR A 52 0.65 9.74 2.04
C THR A 52 0.40 9.76 0.53
N GLY A 53 1.10 10.64 -0.19
CA GLY A 53 0.90 10.82 -1.63
C GLY A 53 -0.50 11.36 -1.98
N ALA A 54 -1.05 12.20 -1.13
CA ALA A 54 -2.43 12.72 -1.23
C ALA A 54 -2.64 13.80 -2.29
N ASN A 55 -1.60 14.17 -3.03
CA ASN A 55 -1.68 15.21 -4.05
C ASN A 55 -2.21 14.73 -5.41
N SER A 56 -2.50 13.44 -5.59
CA SER A 56 -3.03 12.92 -6.86
C SER A 56 -3.64 11.52 -6.72
N GLY A 57 -4.36 11.08 -7.75
CA GLY A 57 -4.82 9.70 -7.92
C GLY A 57 -5.66 9.16 -6.76
N ILE A 58 -5.33 7.96 -6.30
CA ILE A 58 -6.05 7.28 -5.22
C ILE A 58 -5.89 8.04 -3.90
N GLY A 59 -4.69 8.54 -3.59
CA GLY A 59 -4.41 9.29 -2.35
C GLY A 59 -5.26 10.55 -2.24
N PHE A 60 -5.37 11.34 -3.31
CA PHE A 60 -6.22 12.52 -3.36
C PHE A 60 -7.71 12.15 -3.10
N ASN A 61 -8.21 11.15 -3.80
CA ASN A 61 -9.61 10.74 -3.64
C ASN A 61 -9.89 10.12 -2.27
N THR A 62 -8.91 9.41 -1.68
CA THR A 62 -9.00 8.91 -0.30
C THR A 62 -9.07 10.07 0.69
N ALA A 63 -8.16 11.05 0.59
CA ALA A 63 -8.14 12.23 1.44
C ALA A 63 -9.45 13.04 1.31
N ARG A 64 -9.93 13.24 0.08
CA ARG A 64 -11.21 13.91 -0.20
C ARG A 64 -12.38 13.18 0.46
N ALA A 65 -12.44 11.86 0.34
CA ALA A 65 -13.51 11.06 0.93
C ALA A 65 -13.51 11.16 2.47
N LEU A 66 -12.35 11.04 3.10
CA LEU A 66 -12.22 11.17 4.56
C LEU A 66 -12.57 12.59 5.03
N ALA A 67 -12.12 13.63 4.31
CA ALA A 67 -12.48 15.01 4.59
C ALA A 67 -13.99 15.26 4.44
N GLY A 68 -14.63 14.69 3.41
CA GLY A 68 -16.08 14.76 3.20
C GLY A 68 -16.90 14.06 4.28
N MET A 69 -16.30 13.12 5.03
CA MET A 69 -16.87 12.48 6.21
C MET A 69 -16.57 13.26 7.51
N GLY A 70 -15.96 14.44 7.45
CA GLY A 70 -15.69 15.32 8.59
C GLY A 70 -14.34 15.12 9.28
N ALA A 71 -13.47 14.24 8.78
CA ALA A 71 -12.14 14.05 9.35
C ALA A 71 -11.26 15.31 9.22
N HIS A 72 -10.38 15.54 10.18
CA HIS A 72 -9.20 16.37 9.99
C HIS A 72 -8.19 15.58 9.16
N VAL A 73 -7.87 16.04 7.95
CA VAL A 73 -7.01 15.28 7.03
C VAL A 73 -5.65 15.93 6.84
N ILE A 74 -4.60 15.17 7.07
CA ILE A 74 -3.21 15.58 6.86
C ILE A 74 -2.69 14.98 5.56
N LEU A 75 -2.35 15.86 4.63
CA LEU A 75 -1.82 15.50 3.32
C LEU A 75 -0.29 15.37 3.40
N ALA A 76 0.24 14.16 3.47
CA ALA A 76 1.67 13.93 3.46
C ALA A 76 2.19 13.85 2.01
N CYS A 77 2.70 14.96 1.49
CA CYS A 77 3.14 15.12 0.11
C CYS A 77 4.59 15.58 0.04
N ARG A 78 5.38 15.00 -0.88
CA ARG A 78 6.77 15.41 -1.12
C ARG A 78 6.89 16.78 -1.76
N ASN A 79 5.97 17.13 -2.65
CA ASN A 79 5.96 18.41 -3.36
C ASN A 79 4.95 19.34 -2.70
N GLU A 80 5.45 20.41 -2.10
CA GLU A 80 4.66 21.37 -1.35
C GLU A 80 3.62 22.07 -2.23
N LEU A 81 4.00 22.57 -3.42
CA LEU A 81 3.07 23.26 -4.31
C LEU A 81 1.88 22.38 -4.70
N ARG A 82 2.15 21.15 -5.13
CA ARG A 82 1.09 20.18 -5.44
C ARG A 82 0.28 19.77 -4.21
N GLY A 83 0.89 19.75 -3.04
CA GLY A 83 0.20 19.53 -1.76
C GLY A 83 -0.78 20.65 -1.45
N GLN A 84 -0.37 21.90 -1.63
CA GLN A 84 -1.22 23.08 -1.42
C GLN A 84 -2.39 23.13 -2.43
N GLU A 85 -2.12 22.84 -3.71
CA GLU A 85 -3.17 22.72 -4.73
C GLU A 85 -4.21 21.65 -4.35
N ALA A 86 -3.77 20.47 -3.94
CA ALA A 86 -4.65 19.39 -3.50
C ALA A 86 -5.44 19.78 -2.27
N ARG A 87 -4.81 20.44 -1.30
CA ARG A 87 -5.48 20.96 -0.10
C ARG A 87 -6.63 21.90 -0.47
N THR A 88 -6.36 22.89 -1.31
CA THR A 88 -7.36 23.86 -1.77
C THR A 88 -8.54 23.16 -2.45
N GLN A 89 -8.25 22.24 -3.38
CA GLN A 89 -9.30 21.50 -4.08
C GLN A 89 -10.14 20.61 -3.14
N ILE A 90 -9.52 19.96 -2.15
CA ILE A 90 -10.27 19.14 -1.18
C ILE A 90 -11.18 20.00 -0.34
N ILE A 91 -10.72 21.16 0.14
CA ILE A 91 -11.54 22.11 0.90
C ILE A 91 -12.73 22.59 0.07
N GLU A 92 -12.50 22.98 -1.18
CA GLU A 92 -13.56 23.43 -2.09
C GLU A 92 -14.62 22.34 -2.36
N LEU A 93 -14.16 21.10 -2.59
CA LEU A 93 -15.05 19.98 -2.92
C LEU A 93 -15.83 19.43 -1.73
N THR A 94 -15.31 19.58 -0.50
CA THR A 94 -15.91 18.98 0.70
C THR A 94 -16.53 19.97 1.66
N GLY A 95 -16.17 21.25 1.55
CA GLY A 95 -16.52 22.28 2.53
C GLY A 95 -15.79 22.14 3.87
N ASN A 96 -14.91 21.14 4.02
CA ASN A 96 -14.17 20.89 5.25
C ASN A 96 -12.84 21.64 5.23
N SER A 97 -12.69 22.66 6.06
CA SER A 97 -11.46 23.45 6.15
C SER A 97 -10.36 22.79 6.98
N LYS A 98 -10.66 21.69 7.68
CA LYS A 98 -9.67 20.93 8.47
C LYS A 98 -8.85 19.98 7.56
N VAL A 99 -8.06 20.58 6.70
CA VAL A 99 -7.11 19.87 5.81
C VAL A 99 -5.77 20.57 5.94
N ASP A 100 -4.81 19.92 6.60
CA ASP A 100 -3.55 20.55 7.01
C ASP A 100 -2.30 19.70 6.69
N LEU A 101 -1.16 20.25 7.11
CA LEU A 101 0.17 19.65 6.99
C LEU A 101 0.85 19.43 8.36
N GLU A 102 0.13 19.61 9.49
CA GLU A 102 0.67 19.51 10.86
C GLU A 102 0.07 18.41 11.73
N ILE A 103 0.78 18.02 12.81
CA ILE A 103 0.66 16.75 13.54
C ILE A 103 -0.10 16.88 14.88
N LEU A 104 -1.06 15.97 15.10
CA LEU A 104 -1.69 15.62 16.37
C LEU A 104 -1.93 14.09 16.42
N ASP A 105 -2.61 13.56 17.44
CA ASP A 105 -2.93 12.13 17.54
C ASP A 105 -3.76 11.65 16.33
N PHE A 106 -3.44 10.46 15.83
CA PHE A 106 -3.98 9.93 14.59
C PHE A 106 -4.94 8.77 14.80
N ASP A 107 -6.07 8.80 14.13
CA ASP A 107 -7.03 7.71 14.07
C ASP A 107 -6.85 6.84 12.81
N ILE A 108 -6.36 7.44 11.73
CA ILE A 108 -6.23 6.79 10.43
C ILE A 108 -4.88 7.13 9.80
N LEU A 109 -4.13 6.10 9.40
CA LEU A 109 -2.95 6.24 8.55
C LEU A 109 -3.18 5.49 7.25
N VAL A 110 -3.10 6.19 6.11
CA VAL A 110 -3.16 5.58 4.79
C VAL A 110 -1.81 5.68 4.10
N ASN A 111 -1.09 4.57 4.05
CA ASN A 111 0.17 4.38 3.36
C ASN A 111 -0.09 4.17 1.86
N ASN A 112 -0.26 5.26 1.12
CA ASN A 112 -0.62 5.23 -0.30
C ASN A 112 0.53 5.63 -1.23
N ALA A 113 1.46 6.51 -0.83
CA ALA A 113 2.54 6.98 -1.69
C ALA A 113 3.28 5.85 -2.39
N ALA A 114 3.45 5.94 -3.70
CA ALA A 114 4.20 4.95 -4.47
C ALA A 114 4.80 5.57 -5.74
N ILE A 115 5.94 5.01 -6.14
CA ILE A 115 6.62 5.30 -7.40
C ILE A 115 6.98 4.00 -8.11
N MET A 116 7.19 4.11 -9.41
CA MET A 116 7.76 3.07 -10.26
C MET A 116 8.64 3.77 -11.29
N LEU A 117 9.96 3.65 -11.13
CA LEU A 117 10.93 4.43 -11.88
C LEU A 117 11.49 3.67 -13.08
N GLY A 118 11.76 4.40 -14.17
CA GLY A 118 12.36 3.88 -15.40
C GLY A 118 13.88 3.88 -15.39
N THR A 119 14.49 4.52 -14.41
CA THR A 119 15.94 4.57 -14.21
C THR A 119 16.28 4.14 -12.81
N LEU A 120 17.27 3.28 -12.67
CA LEU A 120 17.76 2.85 -11.37
C LEU A 120 18.42 4.03 -10.67
N SER A 121 17.92 4.40 -9.51
CA SER A 121 18.44 5.50 -8.70
C SER A 121 18.48 5.14 -7.23
N LEU A 122 19.48 5.67 -6.54
CA LEU A 122 19.63 5.53 -5.10
C LEU A 122 19.15 6.81 -4.41
N THR A 123 18.67 6.64 -3.20
CA THR A 123 18.36 7.73 -2.29
C THR A 123 19.63 8.24 -1.60
N PRO A 124 19.60 9.37 -0.88
CA PRO A 124 20.70 9.80 -0.01
C PRO A 124 21.11 8.77 1.05
N ASP A 125 20.20 7.87 1.42
CA ASP A 125 20.46 6.77 2.38
C ASP A 125 21.04 5.52 1.72
N ASN A 126 21.38 5.57 0.42
CA ASN A 126 21.88 4.48 -0.39
C ASN A 126 20.93 3.30 -0.59
N PHE A 127 19.63 3.52 -0.55
CA PHE A 127 18.63 2.51 -0.91
C PHE A 127 18.09 2.74 -2.32
N GLU A 128 17.69 1.67 -3.01
CA GLU A 128 16.94 1.81 -4.26
C GLU A 128 15.66 2.61 -4.00
N GLN A 129 15.40 3.59 -4.85
CA GLN A 129 14.42 4.65 -4.56
C GLN A 129 12.99 4.12 -4.48
N THR A 130 12.63 3.07 -5.27
CA THR A 130 11.30 2.45 -5.20
C THR A 130 11.14 1.69 -3.87
N TYR A 131 12.19 0.99 -3.42
CA TYR A 131 12.19 0.28 -2.15
C TYR A 131 12.00 1.22 -0.96
N GLN A 132 12.80 2.29 -0.91
CA GLN A 132 12.69 3.25 0.19
C GLN A 132 11.34 3.98 0.18
N THR A 133 10.90 4.46 -0.97
CA THR A 133 9.65 5.25 -1.05
C THR A 133 8.42 4.41 -0.78
N ASN A 134 8.31 3.24 -1.41
CA ASN A 134 7.08 2.44 -1.36
C ASN A 134 6.95 1.63 -0.08
N HIS A 135 8.08 1.28 0.56
CA HIS A 135 8.07 0.36 1.70
C HIS A 135 8.71 0.95 2.96
N LEU A 136 10.02 1.27 2.95
CA LEU A 136 10.72 1.66 4.17
C LEU A 136 10.17 2.94 4.79
N ALA A 137 9.81 3.95 3.97
CA ALA A 137 9.24 5.20 4.47
C ALA A 137 7.90 5.00 5.19
N HIS A 138 7.05 4.11 4.69
CA HIS A 138 5.77 3.79 5.32
C HIS A 138 5.94 2.98 6.61
N LEU A 139 6.87 2.03 6.59
CA LEU A 139 7.25 1.28 7.79
C LEU A 139 7.75 2.25 8.87
N LEU A 140 8.74 3.09 8.55
CA LEU A 140 9.31 4.04 9.48
C LEU A 140 8.24 4.97 10.05
N LEU A 141 7.38 5.55 9.19
CA LEU A 141 6.30 6.44 9.64
C LEU A 141 5.37 5.75 10.64
N ALA A 142 4.92 4.54 10.35
CA ALA A 142 4.03 3.81 11.23
C ALA A 142 4.71 3.46 12.57
N HIS A 143 5.97 3.04 12.54
CA HIS A 143 6.74 2.69 13.73
C HIS A 143 7.01 3.90 14.61
N GLU A 144 7.40 5.05 14.03
CA GLU A 144 7.59 6.30 14.77
C GLU A 144 6.31 6.78 15.45
N LEU A 145 5.17 6.69 14.75
CA LEU A 145 3.88 7.08 15.32
C LEU A 145 3.44 6.15 16.45
N LEU A 146 3.70 4.84 16.35
CA LEU A 146 3.44 3.87 17.40
C LEU A 146 4.34 4.09 18.62
N ASP A 147 5.65 4.23 18.39
CA ASP A 147 6.65 4.42 19.43
C ASP A 147 6.38 5.71 20.24
N ARG A 148 6.12 6.81 19.57
CA ARG A 148 5.79 8.10 20.18
C ARG A 148 4.39 8.17 20.79
N GLY A 149 3.56 7.16 20.57
CA GLY A 149 2.22 7.11 21.13
C GLY A 149 1.19 8.01 20.44
N HIS A 150 1.42 8.38 19.18
CA HIS A 150 0.57 9.28 18.42
C HIS A 150 -0.65 8.60 17.76
N PHE A 151 -0.85 7.32 17.95
CA PHE A 151 -2.08 6.68 17.49
C PHE A 151 -3.16 6.64 18.58
N SER A 152 -4.40 6.85 18.18
CA SER A 152 -5.54 6.54 19.05
C SER A 152 -5.61 5.02 19.33
N PRO A 153 -6.17 4.60 20.45
CA PRO A 153 -6.22 3.16 20.80
C PRO A 153 -6.94 2.27 19.79
N THR A 154 -7.78 2.84 18.95
CA THR A 154 -8.58 2.14 17.92
C THR A 154 -8.20 2.56 16.50
N ALA A 155 -6.99 3.03 16.31
CA ALA A 155 -6.52 3.54 15.02
C ALA A 155 -6.53 2.46 13.92
N ARG A 156 -6.58 2.92 12.68
CA ARG A 156 -6.55 2.11 11.46
C ARG A 156 -5.33 2.44 10.62
N ILE A 157 -4.54 1.43 10.29
CA ILE A 157 -3.40 1.54 9.38
C ILE A 157 -3.77 0.79 8.10
N VAL A 158 -3.81 1.48 6.97
CA VAL A 158 -4.18 0.90 5.66
C VAL A 158 -3.05 1.11 4.67
N SER A 159 -2.47 0.03 4.16
CA SER A 159 -1.38 0.06 3.17
C SER A 159 -1.88 -0.32 1.79
N LEU A 160 -1.69 0.58 0.81
CA LEU A 160 -2.03 0.32 -0.58
C LEU A 160 -0.93 -0.50 -1.25
N THR A 161 -1.29 -1.71 -1.64
CA THR A 161 -0.43 -2.65 -2.34
C THR A 161 -0.83 -2.80 -3.80
N SER A 162 -0.53 -3.90 -4.41
CA SER A 162 -0.91 -4.22 -5.80
C SER A 162 -1.13 -5.72 -5.93
N GLY A 163 -2.09 -6.12 -6.75
CA GLY A 163 -2.25 -7.52 -7.12
C GLY A 163 -1.04 -8.11 -7.84
N GLY A 164 -0.20 -7.27 -8.46
CA GLY A 164 1.09 -7.68 -9.03
C GLY A 164 2.04 -8.33 -8.01
N MET A 165 1.82 -8.15 -6.72
CA MET A 165 2.62 -8.77 -5.65
C MET A 165 2.63 -10.32 -5.74
N HIS A 166 1.62 -10.94 -6.34
CA HIS A 166 1.57 -12.39 -6.57
C HIS A 166 2.70 -12.89 -7.49
N TYR A 167 3.29 -12.01 -8.28
CA TYR A 167 4.40 -12.30 -9.21
C TYR A 167 5.76 -11.84 -8.66
N SER A 168 5.83 -11.48 -7.39
CA SER A 168 7.06 -11.01 -6.78
C SER A 168 8.10 -12.13 -6.66
N PRO A 169 9.34 -11.92 -7.12
CA PRO A 169 10.42 -12.91 -7.02
C PRO A 169 10.77 -13.24 -5.56
N ILE A 170 10.50 -12.39 -4.60
CA ILE A 170 10.70 -12.65 -3.16
C ILE A 170 10.00 -13.92 -2.69
N LEU A 171 8.91 -14.31 -3.36
CA LEU A 171 8.23 -15.56 -3.04
C LEU A 171 9.09 -16.79 -3.31
N ASN A 172 10.04 -16.70 -4.23
CA ASN A 172 10.94 -17.79 -4.63
C ASN A 172 12.29 -17.75 -3.92
N GLU A 173 12.60 -16.69 -3.18
CA GLU A 173 13.88 -16.50 -2.51
C GLU A 173 13.88 -17.20 -1.15
N LYS A 174 14.68 -18.27 -1.03
CA LYS A 174 14.73 -19.10 0.18
C LYS A 174 15.29 -18.38 1.40
N ASN A 175 16.15 -17.36 1.22
CA ASN A 175 16.96 -16.77 2.29
C ASN A 175 16.80 -15.26 2.48
N GLY A 176 15.84 -14.61 1.81
CA GLY A 176 15.70 -13.14 1.87
C GLY A 176 16.84 -12.34 1.23
N GLN A 177 17.92 -13.00 0.79
CA GLN A 177 19.13 -12.38 0.23
C GLN A 177 18.89 -11.60 -1.07
N GLY A 178 17.74 -11.78 -1.71
CA GLY A 178 17.37 -11.02 -2.91
C GLY A 178 16.99 -9.57 -2.66
N TRP A 179 16.94 -9.14 -1.40
CA TRP A 179 16.60 -7.77 -1.01
C TRP A 179 17.76 -6.80 -1.04
N ASP A 180 18.98 -7.29 -1.06
CA ASP A 180 20.12 -6.42 -1.28
C ASP A 180 20.18 -6.01 -2.76
N VAL A 181 19.14 -5.25 -3.14
CA VAL A 181 19.01 -4.65 -4.46
C VAL A 181 20.17 -3.70 -4.70
N VAL A 182 20.66 -3.04 -3.63
CA VAL A 182 21.80 -2.13 -3.68
C VAL A 182 23.07 -2.91 -4.05
N ALA A 183 23.43 -3.97 -3.34
CA ALA A 183 24.61 -4.75 -3.66
C ALA A 183 24.53 -5.42 -5.05
N ARG A 184 23.33 -5.77 -5.52
CA ARG A 184 23.14 -6.33 -6.86
C ARG A 184 23.30 -5.31 -7.98
N TYR A 185 23.02 -4.02 -7.71
CA TYR A 185 22.94 -2.96 -8.72
C TYR A 185 23.90 -1.78 -8.48
N ASP A 186 24.82 -1.87 -7.50
CA ASP A 186 25.76 -0.80 -7.16
C ASP A 186 26.52 -0.23 -8.38
N ASN A 187 26.84 -1.08 -9.35
CA ASN A 187 27.54 -0.69 -10.59
C ASN A 187 26.60 -0.20 -11.71
N GLU A 188 25.29 -0.13 -11.45
CA GLU A 188 24.27 0.10 -12.46
C GLU A 188 23.41 1.35 -12.19
N VAL A 189 23.78 2.16 -11.19
CA VAL A 189 23.08 3.43 -10.89
C VAL A 189 23.09 4.33 -12.11
N GLY A 190 21.92 4.85 -12.45
CA GLY A 190 21.72 5.62 -13.69
C GLY A 190 21.35 4.79 -14.91
N ARG A 191 21.38 3.46 -14.83
CA ARG A 191 20.94 2.57 -15.91
C ARG A 191 19.44 2.76 -16.17
N LYS A 192 19.09 2.89 -17.46
CA LYS A 192 17.71 2.79 -17.90
C LYS A 192 17.21 1.37 -17.71
N MET A 193 16.14 1.19 -16.95
CA MET A 193 15.59 -0.13 -16.64
C MET A 193 14.69 -0.65 -17.76
N SER A 194 14.69 -1.96 -17.94
CA SER A 194 13.67 -2.62 -18.75
C SER A 194 12.31 -2.58 -18.04
N ALA A 195 11.23 -2.73 -18.79
CA ALA A 195 9.88 -2.83 -18.21
C ALA A 195 9.79 -3.97 -17.17
N ASN A 196 10.47 -5.10 -17.42
CA ASN A 196 10.53 -6.21 -16.49
C ASN A 196 11.23 -5.82 -15.18
N ASP A 197 12.40 -5.15 -15.23
CA ASP A 197 13.14 -4.73 -14.03
C ASP A 197 12.28 -3.77 -13.17
N MET A 198 11.62 -2.80 -13.82
CA MET A 198 10.72 -1.86 -13.16
C MET A 198 9.59 -2.58 -12.43
N ILE A 199 8.92 -3.52 -13.12
CA ILE A 199 7.85 -4.32 -12.54
C ILE A 199 8.38 -5.14 -11.37
N GLN A 200 9.53 -5.81 -11.51
CA GLN A 200 10.11 -6.65 -10.48
C GLN A 200 10.44 -5.85 -9.20
N LEU A 201 11.04 -4.67 -9.33
CA LEU A 201 11.30 -3.80 -8.19
C LEU A 201 10.00 -3.34 -7.52
N TYR A 202 9.03 -2.92 -8.32
CA TYR A 202 7.74 -2.46 -7.81
C TYR A 202 6.97 -3.57 -7.07
N VAL A 203 6.79 -4.75 -7.68
CA VAL A 203 6.02 -5.84 -7.07
C VAL A 203 6.68 -6.40 -5.82
N ARG A 204 8.04 -6.34 -5.73
CA ARG A 204 8.77 -6.62 -4.48
C ARG A 204 8.32 -5.71 -3.36
N THR A 205 8.29 -4.39 -3.58
CA THR A 205 7.85 -3.45 -2.54
C THR A 205 6.41 -3.67 -2.13
N LYS A 206 5.55 -4.05 -3.08
CA LYS A 206 4.13 -4.31 -2.81
C LYS A 206 3.90 -5.58 -2.00
N LEU A 207 4.69 -6.63 -2.23
CA LEU A 207 4.68 -7.81 -1.37
C LEU A 207 5.26 -7.53 0.02
N SER A 208 6.32 -6.72 0.11
CA SER A 208 6.89 -6.32 1.40
C SER A 208 5.86 -5.62 2.26
N GLN A 209 5.08 -4.69 1.69
CA GLN A 209 4.00 -4.03 2.41
C GLN A 209 2.96 -5.03 2.93
N VAL A 210 2.62 -6.06 2.16
CA VAL A 210 1.70 -7.12 2.60
C VAL A 210 2.28 -7.90 3.78
N MET A 211 3.49 -8.43 3.64
CA MET A 211 4.14 -9.25 4.67
C MET A 211 4.40 -8.44 5.94
N TRP A 212 4.84 -7.18 5.79
CA TRP A 212 5.00 -6.27 6.93
C TRP A 212 3.68 -5.98 7.63
N THR A 213 2.60 -5.74 6.90
CA THR A 213 1.27 -5.45 7.49
C THR A 213 0.77 -6.63 8.33
N ILE A 214 0.98 -7.85 7.86
CA ILE A 214 0.58 -9.06 8.59
C ILE A 214 1.38 -9.22 9.88
N GLU A 215 2.69 -9.07 9.81
CA GLU A 215 3.55 -9.15 11.00
C GLU A 215 3.30 -7.97 11.95
N LEU A 216 3.06 -6.77 11.43
CA LEU A 216 2.64 -5.63 12.23
C LEU A 216 1.38 -5.97 13.05
N GLN A 217 0.35 -6.51 12.41
CA GLN A 217 -0.88 -6.87 13.13
C GLN A 217 -0.62 -7.90 14.23
N ARG A 218 0.20 -8.92 13.98
CA ARG A 218 0.56 -9.90 15.02
C ARG A 218 1.24 -9.26 16.22
N ARG A 219 2.06 -8.23 16.01
CA ARG A 219 2.71 -7.49 17.09
C ARG A 219 1.75 -6.57 17.81
N LEU A 220 0.87 -5.89 17.08
CA LEU A 220 -0.20 -5.08 17.68
C LEU A 220 -1.10 -5.91 18.58
N ASP A 221 -1.50 -7.12 18.14
CA ASP A 221 -2.35 -8.03 18.93
C ASP A 221 -1.69 -8.49 20.23
N ARG A 222 -0.36 -8.55 20.29
CA ARG A 222 0.42 -8.90 21.50
C ARG A 222 0.69 -7.71 22.41
N SER A 223 0.45 -6.49 21.96
CA SER A 223 0.70 -5.26 22.69
C SER A 223 -0.51 -4.87 23.54
N GLU A 224 -0.34 -4.72 24.85
CA GLU A 224 -1.43 -4.22 25.70
C GLU A 224 -1.91 -2.83 25.30
N LYS A 225 -1.01 -1.99 24.81
CA LYS A 225 -1.32 -0.62 24.39
C LYS A 225 -2.04 -0.57 23.05
N TRP A 226 -1.66 -1.45 22.09
CA TRP A 226 -2.05 -1.33 20.69
C TRP A 226 -2.96 -2.46 20.18
N LYS A 227 -3.42 -3.36 21.02
CA LYS A 227 -4.22 -4.55 20.63
C LYS A 227 -5.53 -4.22 19.88
N ASN A 228 -6.05 -3.02 20.04
CA ASN A 228 -7.25 -2.58 19.33
C ASN A 228 -6.94 -1.78 18.04
N VAL A 229 -5.67 -1.47 17.77
CA VAL A 229 -5.26 -0.91 16.48
C VAL A 229 -5.34 -1.98 15.41
N THR A 230 -5.81 -1.64 14.22
CA THR A 230 -5.90 -2.59 13.11
C THR A 230 -5.03 -2.16 11.94
N ALA A 231 -4.29 -3.10 11.38
CA ALA A 231 -3.51 -2.93 10.17
C ALA A 231 -4.09 -3.78 9.03
N HIS A 232 -4.28 -3.19 7.86
CA HIS A 232 -4.76 -3.85 6.66
C HIS A 232 -3.94 -3.46 5.45
N CYS A 233 -3.93 -4.32 4.44
CA CYS A 233 -3.39 -3.96 3.14
C CYS A 233 -4.37 -4.33 2.03
N CYS A 234 -4.34 -3.58 0.93
CA CYS A 234 -5.32 -3.77 -0.14
C CYS A 234 -4.77 -3.48 -1.53
N HIS A 235 -5.35 -4.17 -2.50
CA HIS A 235 -5.25 -3.83 -3.91
C HIS A 235 -6.42 -2.92 -4.31
N PRO A 236 -6.15 -1.70 -4.79
CA PRO A 236 -7.22 -0.73 -5.11
C PRO A 236 -7.96 -1.04 -6.41
N GLY A 237 -7.57 -2.08 -7.13
CA GLY A 237 -8.01 -2.38 -8.49
C GLY A 237 -7.04 -1.83 -9.54
N PHE A 238 -7.40 -2.00 -10.81
CA PHE A 238 -6.72 -1.34 -11.92
C PHE A 238 -7.24 0.09 -12.02
N VAL A 239 -6.45 1.03 -11.52
CA VAL A 239 -6.86 2.42 -11.37
C VAL A 239 -6.09 3.31 -12.34
N GLN A 240 -6.80 4.18 -13.03
CA GLN A 240 -6.21 5.24 -13.85
C GLN A 240 -5.50 6.23 -12.93
N THR A 241 -4.18 6.08 -12.77
CA THR A 241 -3.36 6.92 -11.91
C THR A 241 -2.10 7.39 -12.62
N PRO A 242 -1.55 8.55 -12.20
CA PRO A 242 -0.31 9.05 -12.78
C PRO A 242 0.91 8.13 -12.67
N ILE A 243 0.86 7.06 -11.87
CA ILE A 243 1.98 6.11 -11.73
C ILE A 243 2.39 5.49 -13.08
N TRP A 244 1.44 5.33 -14.00
CA TRP A 244 1.66 4.74 -15.32
C TRP A 244 2.22 5.75 -16.33
N SER A 245 1.91 7.03 -16.15
CA SER A 245 2.30 8.12 -17.06
C SER A 245 3.40 9.04 -16.50
N GLN A 246 4.01 8.67 -15.37
CA GLN A 246 5.11 9.48 -14.81
C GLN A 246 6.28 9.60 -15.79
N PRO A 247 6.80 10.82 -16.05
CA PRO A 247 7.93 11.02 -16.98
C PRO A 247 9.20 10.25 -16.61
N ALA A 248 9.42 10.02 -15.32
CA ALA A 248 10.53 9.21 -14.80
C ALA A 248 10.20 7.72 -14.67
N GLY A 249 8.98 7.30 -15.00
CA GLY A 249 8.48 5.93 -14.87
C GLY A 249 8.24 5.23 -16.21
N PHE A 250 7.16 4.49 -16.32
CA PHE A 250 6.75 3.78 -17.53
C PHE A 250 6.62 4.72 -18.75
N GLY A 251 6.14 5.96 -18.54
CA GLY A 251 6.03 6.95 -19.59
C GLY A 251 7.38 7.38 -20.21
N ALA A 252 8.53 7.13 -19.54
CA ALA A 252 9.85 7.40 -20.07
C ALA A 252 10.39 6.28 -20.98
N THR A 253 9.77 5.11 -20.97
CA THR A 253 10.12 3.97 -21.79
C THR A 253 9.23 3.97 -23.03
N SER A 254 9.73 4.44 -24.17
CA SER A 254 9.03 4.34 -25.45
C SER A 254 9.17 2.93 -26.03
N GLY A 255 8.07 2.31 -26.41
CA GLY A 255 8.09 1.03 -27.11
C GLY A 255 6.73 0.37 -27.19
N PHE A 256 6.45 -0.34 -28.29
CA PHE A 256 5.21 -1.05 -28.58
C PHE A 256 4.65 -1.90 -27.43
N ALA A 257 5.55 -2.49 -26.60
CA ALA A 257 5.16 -3.28 -25.44
C ALA A 257 4.49 -2.46 -24.31
N ILE A 258 4.82 -1.18 -24.21
CA ILE A 258 4.28 -0.27 -23.19
C ILE A 258 2.96 0.31 -23.64
N ASP A 259 2.86 0.71 -24.89
CA ASP A 259 1.59 1.15 -25.48
C ASP A 259 0.57 0.01 -25.43
N PHE A 260 1.01 -1.24 -25.63
CA PHE A 260 0.17 -2.42 -25.49
C PHE A 260 -0.29 -2.69 -24.05
N LEU A 261 0.49 -2.31 -23.04
CA LEU A 261 0.14 -2.45 -21.62
C LEU A 261 -0.64 -1.25 -21.08
N THR A 262 -0.36 -0.03 -21.53
CA THR A 262 -0.99 1.19 -21.01
C THR A 262 -2.32 1.50 -21.70
N TYR A 263 -2.47 1.17 -22.98
CA TYR A 263 -3.71 1.41 -23.72
C TYR A 263 -4.93 0.63 -23.13
N PRO A 264 -4.81 -0.66 -22.75
CA PRO A 264 -5.88 -1.33 -21.99
C PRO A 264 -6.14 -0.72 -20.62
N LEU A 265 -5.11 -0.15 -19.95
CA LEU A 265 -5.26 0.51 -18.64
C LEU A 265 -6.08 1.79 -18.74
N ASP A 266 -5.88 2.59 -19.80
CA ASP A 266 -6.67 3.79 -20.03
C ASP A 266 -8.12 3.46 -20.40
N MET A 267 -8.37 2.34 -21.08
CA MET A 267 -9.70 1.90 -21.46
C MET A 267 -10.44 1.12 -20.38
N LEU A 268 -9.74 0.27 -19.62
CA LEU A 268 -10.32 -0.69 -18.69
C LEU A 268 -10.08 -0.30 -17.22
N GLY A 269 -9.24 0.70 -16.96
CA GLY A 269 -8.96 1.16 -15.61
C GLY A 269 -10.16 1.89 -15.00
N VAL A 270 -10.37 1.67 -13.70
CA VAL A 270 -11.39 2.42 -12.97
C VAL A 270 -10.89 3.81 -12.57
N PRO A 271 -11.78 4.80 -12.44
CA PRO A 271 -11.40 6.13 -11.95
C PRO A 271 -10.75 6.09 -10.56
N GLY A 272 -9.89 7.07 -10.27
CA GLY A 272 -9.21 7.19 -8.96
C GLY A 272 -10.16 7.20 -7.77
N GLU A 273 -11.35 7.73 -7.96
CA GLU A 273 -12.43 7.71 -6.96
C GLU A 273 -12.86 6.28 -6.59
N GLN A 274 -13.02 5.41 -7.59
CA GLN A 274 -13.33 3.99 -7.34
C GLN A 274 -12.15 3.24 -6.71
N GLY A 275 -10.93 3.59 -7.05
CA GLY A 275 -9.71 3.07 -6.40
C GLY A 275 -9.61 3.45 -4.92
N ALA A 276 -10.14 4.61 -4.54
CA ALA A 276 -10.16 5.09 -3.16
C ALA A 276 -11.21 4.39 -2.28
N MET A 277 -12.24 3.78 -2.86
CA MET A 277 -13.35 3.21 -2.08
C MET A 277 -12.89 2.10 -1.13
N LEU A 278 -11.98 1.24 -1.55
CA LEU A 278 -11.51 0.14 -0.71
C LEU A 278 -10.66 0.62 0.47
N PRO A 279 -9.61 1.45 0.30
CA PRO A 279 -8.87 1.97 1.45
C PRO A 279 -9.75 2.81 2.39
N VAL A 280 -10.71 3.59 1.90
CA VAL A 280 -11.66 4.32 2.75
C VAL A 280 -12.53 3.34 3.55
N TRP A 281 -13.07 2.30 2.92
CA TRP A 281 -13.85 1.28 3.62
C TRP A 281 -13.04 0.58 4.71
N LEU A 282 -11.78 0.19 4.44
CA LEU A 282 -10.89 -0.41 5.43
C LEU A 282 -10.58 0.54 6.59
N ALA A 283 -10.48 1.83 6.32
CA ALA A 283 -10.21 2.86 7.32
C ALA A 283 -11.42 3.18 8.20
N THR A 284 -12.65 2.98 7.71
CA THR A 284 -13.85 3.53 8.35
C THR A 284 -14.91 2.50 8.73
N ALA A 285 -15.04 1.41 7.96
CA ALA A 285 -16.09 0.42 8.21
C ALA A 285 -15.79 -0.45 9.45
N PRO A 286 -16.81 -0.90 10.18
CA PRO A 286 -16.63 -1.75 11.35
C PRO A 286 -16.20 -3.18 11.02
N GLU A 287 -16.62 -3.73 9.86
CA GLU A 287 -16.38 -5.13 9.52
C GLU A 287 -14.90 -5.52 9.46
N PRO A 288 -13.99 -4.73 8.82
CA PRO A 288 -12.57 -5.09 8.78
C PRO A 288 -11.90 -5.09 10.15
N ALA A 289 -12.46 -4.35 11.13
CA ALA A 289 -11.90 -4.26 12.47
C ALA A 289 -12.25 -5.45 13.36
N THR A 290 -13.05 -6.38 12.90
CA THR A 290 -13.37 -7.56 13.69
C THR A 290 -12.13 -8.44 13.86
N GLU A 291 -11.98 -9.08 15.01
CA GLU A 291 -10.81 -9.91 15.39
C GLU A 291 -10.42 -10.93 14.30
N ARG A 292 -11.41 -11.44 13.56
CA ARG A 292 -11.17 -12.46 12.53
C ARG A 292 -10.61 -11.91 11.23
N LEU A 293 -10.67 -10.59 11.03
CA LEU A 293 -10.35 -9.93 9.76
C LEU A 293 -9.16 -8.98 9.86
N LYS A 294 -8.59 -8.80 11.04
CA LYS A 294 -7.37 -8.01 11.23
C LYS A 294 -6.18 -8.60 10.46
N GLY A 295 -5.32 -7.76 9.95
CA GLY A 295 -4.11 -8.18 9.24
C GLY A 295 -4.32 -8.75 7.85
N MET A 296 -5.50 -8.61 7.25
CA MET A 296 -5.81 -9.24 5.97
C MET A 296 -5.38 -8.40 4.77
N TYR A 297 -5.09 -9.10 3.65
CA TYR A 297 -4.97 -8.51 2.33
C TYR A 297 -6.31 -8.57 1.60
N TRP A 298 -6.71 -7.43 1.02
CA TRP A 298 -8.05 -7.23 0.47
C TRP A 298 -8.02 -6.87 -1.01
N ASP A 299 -8.98 -7.44 -1.75
CA ASP A 299 -9.35 -7.06 -3.11
C ASP A 299 -10.88 -6.94 -3.18
N ARG A 300 -11.41 -5.78 -3.60
CA ARG A 300 -12.86 -5.52 -3.77
C ARG A 300 -13.72 -5.93 -2.56
N LYS A 301 -13.30 -5.57 -1.33
CA LYS A 301 -13.96 -5.93 -0.06
C LYS A 301 -13.99 -7.44 0.24
N HIS A 302 -13.18 -8.23 -0.46
CA HIS A 302 -12.96 -9.64 -0.14
C HIS A 302 -11.50 -9.84 0.23
N TRP A 303 -11.23 -10.44 1.38
CA TRP A 303 -9.87 -10.83 1.72
C TRP A 303 -9.41 -11.96 0.79
N GLN A 304 -8.12 -11.98 0.48
CA GLN A 304 -7.51 -12.90 -0.48
C GLN A 304 -6.48 -13.79 0.20
N TRP A 305 -6.32 -14.99 -0.32
CA TRP A 305 -5.27 -15.90 0.10
C TRP A 305 -3.92 -15.44 -0.42
N LEU A 306 -2.91 -15.62 0.44
CA LEU A 306 -1.51 -15.39 0.11
C LEU A 306 -0.79 -16.72 -0.12
N ALA A 307 0.35 -16.66 -0.80
CA ALA A 307 1.22 -17.81 -0.92
C ALA A 307 1.61 -18.35 0.47
N PRO A 308 1.54 -19.67 0.70
CA PRO A 308 1.87 -20.26 2.00
C PRO A 308 3.24 -19.83 2.53
N TRP A 309 4.23 -19.71 1.65
CA TRP A 309 5.58 -19.26 2.01
C TRP A 309 5.68 -17.76 2.32
N ALA A 310 4.73 -16.93 1.90
CA ALA A 310 4.62 -15.54 2.35
C ALA A 310 4.09 -15.43 3.79
N LEU A 311 3.41 -16.47 4.27
CA LEU A 311 2.87 -16.57 5.62
C LEU A 311 3.81 -17.28 6.60
N ASP A 312 4.97 -17.74 6.14
CA ASP A 312 6.00 -18.36 6.98
C ASP A 312 6.53 -17.36 8.02
N GLU A 313 6.34 -17.69 9.30
CA GLU A 313 6.64 -16.79 10.40
C GLU A 313 8.14 -16.51 10.55
N GLN A 314 9.01 -17.50 10.29
CA GLN A 314 10.46 -17.29 10.37
C GLN A 314 10.91 -16.33 9.29
N ARG A 315 10.40 -16.49 8.07
CA ARG A 315 10.69 -15.59 6.95
C ARG A 315 10.17 -14.17 7.24
N GLN A 316 8.95 -14.04 7.72
CA GLN A 316 8.38 -12.73 8.05
C GLN A 316 9.19 -12.03 9.15
N LYS A 317 9.62 -12.75 10.17
CA LYS A 317 10.46 -12.19 11.23
C LYS A 317 11.84 -11.75 10.68
N MET A 318 12.46 -12.58 9.88
CA MET A 318 13.76 -12.24 9.25
C MET A 318 13.65 -10.98 8.40
N LEU A 319 12.61 -10.87 7.57
CA LEU A 319 12.36 -9.70 6.74
C LEU A 319 12.02 -8.47 7.58
N TRP A 320 11.22 -8.62 8.63
CA TRP A 320 10.93 -7.55 9.59
C TRP A 320 12.18 -6.96 10.20
N ASP A 321 13.07 -7.82 10.72
CA ASP A 321 14.32 -7.39 11.35
C ASP A 321 15.25 -6.68 10.33
N MET A 322 15.26 -7.12 9.08
CA MET A 322 15.99 -6.48 7.99
C MET A 322 15.39 -5.10 7.68
N TRP A 323 14.09 -5.00 7.46
CA TRP A 323 13.42 -3.74 7.13
C TRP A 323 13.53 -2.71 8.25
N CYS A 324 13.43 -3.15 9.52
CA CYS A 324 13.62 -2.25 10.66
C CYS A 324 15.06 -1.70 10.73
N ARG A 325 16.07 -2.52 10.43
CA ARG A 325 17.47 -2.05 10.33
C ARG A 325 17.64 -1.05 9.21
N ASP A 326 17.15 -1.38 8.01
CA ASP A 326 17.27 -0.52 6.83
C ASP A 326 16.58 0.84 7.05
N ALA A 327 15.40 0.83 7.63
CA ALA A 327 14.64 2.03 7.95
C ALA A 327 15.13 2.76 9.20
N LYS A 328 16.03 2.17 10.01
CA LYS A 328 16.39 2.63 11.37
C LYS A 328 15.14 2.85 12.23
N ALA A 329 14.14 1.99 12.07
CA ALA A 329 12.85 2.13 12.72
C ALA A 329 12.91 1.69 14.19
N PRO A 330 12.16 2.35 15.09
CA PRO A 330 12.05 1.91 16.48
C PRO A 330 11.42 0.51 16.56
N SER A 331 11.77 -0.22 17.60
CA SER A 331 11.20 -1.53 17.91
C SER A 331 9.79 -1.37 18.47
N ILE A 332 8.83 -2.11 17.94
CA ILE A 332 7.44 -2.12 18.40
C ILE A 332 6.98 -3.53 18.75
#